data_a4e729ca8b32dcf155b7cf5801904004
#
_entry.id   a4e729ca8b32dcf155b7cf5801904004
#
_cell.length_a   1.000
_cell.length_b   1.000
_cell.length_c   1.000
_cell.angle_alpha   90.00
_cell.angle_beta   90.00
_cell.angle_gamma   90.00
#
_symmetry.space_group_name_H-M   'P 1'
#
loop_
_entity.id
_entity.type
_entity.pdbx_description
1 polymer ?
#
loop_
_entity_poly.entity_id
_entity_poly.type
_entity_poly.pdbx_seq_one_letter_code
_entity_poly.pdbx_strand_id
1 'polypeptide(L)'
;AFTTVKAQDTLVLDIKKALEIALSENPTVKVANKEIQKKKYAQKGSYAALFPQVSFAADYNRTLKKQVMYMDGFDMGSTEIPGMEDMPNMDEGIEVGRDNNWNLGFNASMPIVNAALWKSLSISAVDVELAIEQARSSKIAMVNQVKKGYYGVLLANDSYRVFKESYDNAMENYLDIKHKFEQGTRS
;
A
#
# COMPACT_ATOMS: atom_id res chain seq x y z
N ALA A 1 -29.76 -28.64 -25.48
CA ALA A 1 -29.22 -28.99 -24.19
C ALA A 1 -29.83 -28.03 -23.15
N PHE A 2 -30.78 -28.53 -22.36
CA PHE A 2 -31.38 -27.78 -21.24
C PHE A 2 -30.41 -27.89 -20.06
N THR A 3 -29.76 -26.79 -19.70
CA THR A 3 -29.00 -26.67 -18.45
C THR A 3 -30.02 -26.56 -17.31
N THR A 4 -30.14 -27.59 -16.52
CA THR A 4 -30.87 -27.55 -15.25
C THR A 4 -30.20 -26.59 -14.31
N VAL A 5 -30.83 -25.41 -14.10
CA VAL A 5 -30.45 -24.48 -13.03
C VAL A 5 -30.76 -25.21 -11.72
N LYS A 6 -29.74 -25.67 -11.01
CA LYS A 6 -29.86 -26.13 -9.63
C LYS A 6 -30.46 -24.99 -8.81
N ALA A 7 -31.63 -25.19 -8.24
CA ALA A 7 -32.17 -24.30 -7.22
C ALA A 7 -31.11 -24.12 -6.14
N GLN A 8 -30.77 -22.88 -5.84
CA GLN A 8 -29.84 -22.55 -4.77
C GLN A 8 -30.40 -23.12 -3.47
N ASP A 9 -29.63 -23.96 -2.81
CA ASP A 9 -29.95 -24.42 -1.45
C ASP A 9 -30.22 -23.19 -0.58
N THR A 10 -31.41 -23.11 -0.02
CA THR A 10 -31.82 -22.01 0.85
C THR A 10 -30.98 -22.09 2.11
N LEU A 11 -29.97 -21.21 2.23
CA LEU A 11 -29.13 -21.16 3.39
C LEU A 11 -29.90 -20.52 4.56
N VAL A 12 -30.24 -21.32 5.55
CA VAL A 12 -30.79 -20.79 6.82
C VAL A 12 -29.64 -20.13 7.58
N LEU A 13 -29.67 -18.79 7.61
CA LEU A 13 -28.62 -17.99 8.18
C LEU A 13 -28.96 -17.61 9.63
N ASP A 14 -28.45 -18.40 10.58
CA ASP A 14 -28.42 -17.98 12.00
C ASP A 14 -27.25 -17.01 12.24
N ILE A 15 -27.36 -16.20 13.29
CA ILE A 15 -26.35 -15.18 13.67
C ILE A 15 -24.95 -15.80 13.87
N LYS A 16 -24.90 -17.02 14.45
CA LYS A 16 -23.63 -17.73 14.64
C LYS A 16 -22.97 -18.07 13.30
N LYS A 17 -23.75 -18.61 12.37
CA LYS A 17 -23.26 -18.98 11.05
C LYS A 17 -22.89 -17.76 10.21
N ALA A 18 -23.66 -16.66 10.32
CA ALA A 18 -23.32 -15.39 9.69
C ALA A 18 -21.97 -14.83 10.19
N LEU A 19 -21.72 -14.91 11.49
CA LEU A 19 -20.45 -14.49 12.10
C LEU A 19 -19.28 -15.39 11.68
N GLU A 20 -19.49 -16.71 11.62
CA GLU A 20 -18.48 -17.66 11.19
C GLU A 20 -18.04 -17.39 9.75
N ILE A 21 -18.99 -17.24 8.83
CA ILE A 21 -18.72 -16.92 7.42
C ILE A 21 -18.00 -15.56 7.32
N ALA A 22 -18.47 -14.54 8.04
CA ALA A 22 -17.87 -13.21 8.01
C ALA A 22 -16.42 -13.22 8.52
N LEU A 23 -16.11 -13.97 9.57
CA LEU A 23 -14.76 -14.04 10.13
C LEU A 23 -13.81 -14.91 9.29
N SER A 24 -14.31 -15.92 8.60
CA SER A 24 -13.48 -16.84 7.79
C SER A 24 -13.28 -16.34 6.36
N GLU A 25 -14.30 -15.76 5.74
CA GLU A 25 -14.27 -15.45 4.31
C GLU A 25 -14.12 -13.98 3.98
N ASN A 26 -14.41 -13.09 4.92
CA ASN A 26 -14.39 -11.67 4.64
C ASN A 26 -12.98 -11.18 4.25
N PRO A 27 -12.85 -10.48 3.11
CA PRO A 27 -11.57 -9.95 2.64
C PRO A 27 -10.87 -9.04 3.65
N THR A 28 -11.61 -8.21 4.39
CA THR A 28 -11.04 -7.29 5.39
C THR A 28 -10.30 -8.05 6.50
N VAL A 29 -10.87 -9.16 6.97
CA VAL A 29 -10.22 -10.01 7.99
C VAL A 29 -9.00 -10.72 7.41
N LYS A 30 -9.10 -11.20 6.16
CA LYS A 30 -7.96 -11.83 5.45
C LYS A 30 -6.83 -10.82 5.24
N VAL A 31 -7.12 -9.59 4.83
CA VAL A 31 -6.13 -8.51 4.68
C VAL A 31 -5.47 -8.18 6.01
N ALA A 32 -6.24 -8.03 7.09
CA ALA A 32 -5.69 -7.75 8.42
C ALA A 32 -4.71 -8.84 8.90
N ASN A 33 -5.02 -10.12 8.64
CA ASN A 33 -4.12 -11.23 8.95
C ASN A 33 -2.85 -11.21 8.07
N LYS A 34 -2.94 -10.81 6.79
CA LYS A 34 -1.79 -10.67 5.89
C LYS A 34 -0.91 -9.47 6.27
N GLU A 35 -1.49 -8.39 6.79
CA GLU A 35 -0.72 -7.24 7.29
C GLU A 35 0.17 -7.61 8.48
N ILE A 36 -0.30 -8.49 9.39
CA ILE A 36 0.55 -9.05 10.45
C ILE A 36 1.74 -9.80 9.85
N GLN A 37 1.51 -10.63 8.83
CA GLN A 37 2.60 -11.37 8.17
C GLN A 37 3.60 -10.41 7.51
N LYS A 38 3.11 -9.39 6.82
CA LYS A 38 3.93 -8.34 6.19
C LYS A 38 4.81 -7.64 7.23
N LYS A 39 4.25 -7.23 8.38
CA LYS A 39 5.01 -6.60 9.47
C LYS A 39 6.06 -7.53 10.08
N LYS A 40 5.77 -8.84 10.23
CA LYS A 40 6.76 -9.85 10.65
C LYS A 40 7.92 -9.97 9.66
N TYR A 41 7.64 -9.95 8.36
CA TYR A 41 8.71 -9.98 7.34
C TYR A 41 9.49 -8.66 7.30
N ALA A 42 8.82 -7.51 7.49
CA ALA A 42 9.48 -6.22 7.61
C ALA A 42 10.43 -6.17 8.82
N GLN A 43 10.02 -6.71 9.97
CA GLN A 43 10.86 -6.86 11.15
C GLN A 43 12.10 -7.72 10.85
N LYS A 44 11.92 -8.87 10.16
CA LYS A 44 13.07 -9.69 9.75
C LYS A 44 13.98 -8.93 8.78
N GLY A 45 13.39 -8.16 7.85
CA GLY A 45 14.13 -7.32 6.91
C GLY A 45 14.92 -6.20 7.58
N SER A 46 14.45 -5.68 8.71
CA SER A 46 15.18 -4.64 9.47
C SER A 46 16.56 -5.11 9.93
N TYR A 47 16.73 -6.41 10.20
CA TYR A 47 18.03 -6.97 10.56
C TYR A 47 19.04 -6.93 9.41
N ALA A 48 18.58 -6.80 8.17
CA ALA A 48 19.48 -6.68 7.01
C ALA A 48 20.40 -5.45 7.11
N ALA A 49 19.97 -4.40 7.79
CA ALA A 49 20.76 -3.20 8.00
C ALA A 49 21.98 -3.42 8.92
N LEU A 50 22.05 -4.55 9.66
CA LEU A 50 23.22 -4.93 10.46
C LEU A 50 24.32 -5.60 9.63
N PHE A 51 23.99 -6.09 8.43
CA PHE A 51 24.93 -6.76 7.55
C PHE A 51 25.69 -5.78 6.67
N PRO A 52 26.88 -6.16 6.19
CA PRO A 52 27.62 -5.33 5.23
C PRO A 52 26.79 -5.02 3.98
N GLN A 53 26.74 -3.74 3.63
CA GLN A 53 26.15 -3.26 2.39
C GLN A 53 27.26 -3.17 1.33
N VAL A 54 27.12 -3.93 0.26
CA VAL A 54 28.06 -3.92 -0.87
C VAL A 54 27.35 -3.28 -2.06
N SER A 55 27.93 -2.22 -2.58
CA SER A 55 27.45 -1.54 -3.78
C SER A 55 28.54 -1.52 -4.85
N PHE A 56 28.12 -1.66 -6.09
CA PHE A 56 28.95 -1.48 -7.27
C PHE A 56 28.43 -0.26 -8.04
N ALA A 57 29.32 0.66 -8.36
CA ALA A 57 29.05 1.80 -9.22
C ALA A 57 29.93 1.76 -10.45
N ALA A 58 29.35 2.08 -11.59
CA ALA A 58 30.04 2.18 -12.88
C ALA A 58 29.56 3.45 -13.56
N ASP A 59 30.48 4.39 -13.77
CA ASP A 59 30.19 5.67 -14.43
C ASP A 59 31.02 5.77 -15.71
N TYR A 60 30.38 6.22 -16.78
CA TYR A 60 31.04 6.57 -18.02
C TYR A 60 30.75 8.01 -18.36
N ASN A 61 31.80 8.81 -18.47
CA ASN A 61 31.72 10.22 -18.87
C ASN A 61 32.50 10.44 -20.18
N ARG A 62 31.82 10.98 -21.17
CA ARG A 62 32.45 11.44 -22.41
C ARG A 62 32.53 12.94 -22.40
N THR A 63 33.78 13.46 -22.52
CA THR A 63 34.05 14.89 -22.61
C THR A 63 33.83 15.35 -24.05
N LEU A 64 32.82 16.19 -24.29
CA LEU A 64 32.52 16.75 -25.61
C LEU A 64 33.45 17.90 -26.00
N LYS A 65 33.93 18.66 -25.00
CA LYS A 65 34.86 19.75 -25.17
C LYS A 65 35.88 19.67 -24.05
N LYS A 66 37.17 19.52 -24.39
CA LYS A 66 38.25 19.49 -23.43
C LYS A 66 38.46 20.86 -22.79
N GLN A 67 38.96 20.88 -21.58
CA GLN A 67 39.42 22.08 -20.95
C GLN A 67 40.71 22.54 -21.61
N VAL A 68 40.78 23.84 -21.94
CA VAL A 68 41.98 24.47 -22.46
C VAL A 68 42.63 25.19 -21.28
N MET A 69 43.87 24.83 -20.98
CA MET A 69 44.67 25.48 -19.95
C MET A 69 45.59 26.48 -20.62
N TYR A 70 45.40 27.75 -20.30
CA TYR A 70 46.31 28.83 -20.71
C TYR A 70 47.36 29.01 -19.63
N MET A 71 48.63 28.88 -19.96
CA MET A 71 49.73 29.24 -19.06
C MET A 71 50.14 30.71 -19.34
N ASP A 72 49.41 31.60 -18.68
CA ASP A 72 49.73 33.04 -18.75
C ASP A 72 50.94 33.31 -17.86
N GLY A 73 52.04 33.82 -18.43
CA GLY A 73 53.22 34.27 -17.70
C GLY A 73 54.44 33.35 -17.70
N PHE A 74 54.46 32.28 -18.48
CA PHE A 74 55.69 31.53 -18.70
C PHE A 74 56.37 32.00 -19.99
N ASP A 75 56.89 33.23 -19.94
CA ASP A 75 57.78 33.78 -20.98
C ASP A 75 59.12 33.01 -20.87
N MET A 76 59.26 31.88 -21.53
CA MET A 76 60.56 31.35 -21.86
C MET A 76 61.10 32.19 -22.98
N GLY A 77 61.66 33.33 -22.58
CA GLY A 77 62.37 34.27 -23.51
C GLY A 77 63.07 33.45 -24.59
N SER A 78 63.07 33.99 -25.79
CA SER A 78 63.56 33.49 -27.07
C SER A 78 64.96 32.84 -27.02
N THR A 79 65.14 31.84 -26.19
CA THR A 79 66.34 31.01 -26.18
C THR A 79 66.02 29.77 -27.07
N GLU A 80 66.48 29.81 -28.31
CA GLU A 80 66.47 28.63 -29.18
C GLU A 80 67.25 27.51 -28.46
N ILE A 81 66.53 26.61 -27.84
CA ILE A 81 67.10 25.41 -27.25
C ILE A 81 67.11 24.34 -28.39
N PRO A 82 68.33 23.96 -28.89
CA PRO A 82 68.42 23.00 -29.95
C PRO A 82 67.81 21.67 -29.53
N GLY A 83 66.78 21.21 -30.24
CA GLY A 83 66.06 19.98 -29.96
C GLY A 83 64.63 20.09 -29.43
N MET A 84 64.07 21.32 -29.31
CA MET A 84 62.72 21.63 -28.89
C MET A 84 61.85 22.20 -30.03
N GLU A 85 62.10 21.79 -31.26
CA GLU A 85 61.41 22.32 -32.46
C GLU A 85 59.93 21.92 -32.56
N ASP A 86 59.44 20.98 -31.73
CA ASP A 86 58.07 20.44 -31.75
C ASP A 86 57.26 20.83 -30.50
N MET A 87 57.61 21.86 -29.77
CA MET A 87 56.74 22.31 -28.67
C MET A 87 55.50 23.06 -29.20
N PRO A 88 54.27 22.65 -28.80
CA PRO A 88 53.07 23.39 -29.18
C PRO A 88 53.11 24.80 -28.62
N ASN A 89 52.74 25.78 -29.44
CA ASN A 89 52.70 27.20 -29.09
C ASN A 89 51.82 27.35 -27.83
N MET A 90 52.42 27.75 -26.70
CA MET A 90 51.76 27.88 -25.40
C MET A 90 50.69 28.98 -25.36
N ASP A 91 50.74 29.93 -26.33
CA ASP A 91 49.73 30.98 -26.48
C ASP A 91 48.37 30.46 -26.99
N GLU A 92 48.34 29.29 -27.65
CA GLU A 92 47.08 28.68 -28.14
C GLU A 92 46.33 27.91 -27.07
N GLY A 93 46.94 27.74 -25.87
CA GLY A 93 46.38 26.92 -24.81
C GLY A 93 46.52 25.42 -25.06
N ILE A 94 46.77 24.68 -24.01
CA ILE A 94 46.93 23.23 -24.06
C ILE A 94 45.60 22.56 -23.68
N GLU A 95 45.05 21.74 -24.59
CA GLU A 95 43.88 20.93 -24.26
C GLU A 95 44.25 19.81 -23.25
N VAL A 96 43.65 19.91 -22.05
CA VAL A 96 43.90 18.99 -20.94
C VAL A 96 42.66 18.15 -20.69
N GLY A 97 42.82 16.84 -20.58
CA GLY A 97 41.74 15.95 -20.24
C GLY A 97 41.66 14.70 -21.15
N ARG A 98 40.85 13.74 -20.74
CA ARG A 98 40.56 12.53 -21.50
C ARG A 98 39.21 12.66 -22.16
N ASP A 99 39.09 12.18 -23.39
CA ASP A 99 37.81 12.15 -24.11
C ASP A 99 36.79 11.21 -23.42
N ASN A 100 37.30 10.09 -22.93
CA ASN A 100 36.49 9.06 -22.29
C ASN A 100 37.04 8.76 -20.90
N ASN A 101 36.16 8.82 -19.90
CA ASN A 101 36.50 8.52 -18.52
C ASN A 101 35.57 7.42 -17.99
N TRP A 102 36.14 6.30 -17.61
CA TRP A 102 35.46 5.17 -16.96
C TRP A 102 35.83 5.18 -15.48
N ASN A 103 34.83 5.19 -14.63
CA ASN A 103 35.02 5.05 -13.21
C ASN A 103 34.23 3.83 -12.71
N LEU A 104 34.96 2.86 -12.17
CA LEU A 104 34.41 1.61 -11.65
C LEU A 104 34.81 1.52 -10.17
N GLY A 105 33.82 1.30 -9.32
CA GLY A 105 34.08 1.24 -7.88
C GLY A 105 33.21 0.22 -7.16
N PHE A 106 33.80 -0.50 -6.22
CA PHE A 106 33.10 -1.28 -5.22
C PHE A 106 33.19 -0.54 -3.89
N ASN A 107 32.04 -0.40 -3.23
CA ASN A 107 31.97 0.18 -1.89
C ASN A 107 31.31 -0.85 -0.96
N ALA A 108 31.99 -1.19 0.14
CA ALA A 108 31.46 -2.03 1.19
C ALA A 108 31.44 -1.24 2.50
N SER A 109 30.27 -1.09 3.11
CA SER A 109 30.10 -0.40 4.36
C SER A 109 29.29 -1.24 5.35
N MET A 110 29.67 -1.21 6.62
CA MET A 110 28.98 -1.92 7.70
C MET A 110 28.91 -1.01 8.93
N PRO A 111 27.72 -0.77 9.49
CA PRO A 111 27.59 -0.03 10.74
C PRO A 111 28.02 -0.92 11.92
N ILE A 112 29.14 -0.57 12.58
CA ILE A 112 29.63 -1.31 13.75
C ILE A 112 28.88 -0.88 15.01
N VAL A 113 28.74 0.45 15.22
CA VAL A 113 28.02 1.03 16.35
C VAL A 113 27.04 2.07 15.86
N ASN A 114 25.75 1.77 15.96
CA ASN A 114 24.68 2.70 15.57
C ASN A 114 23.48 2.55 16.50
N ALA A 115 23.37 3.44 17.49
CA ALA A 115 22.28 3.40 18.48
C ALA A 115 20.88 3.59 17.84
N ALA A 116 20.77 4.41 16.78
CA ALA A 116 19.53 4.61 16.05
C ALA A 116 19.05 3.31 15.37
N LEU A 117 19.99 2.54 14.81
CA LEU A 117 19.70 1.27 14.18
C LEU A 117 19.19 0.23 15.20
N TRP A 118 19.83 0.11 16.34
CA TRP A 118 19.35 -0.77 17.41
C TRP A 118 17.97 -0.38 17.91
N LYS A 119 17.70 0.92 18.03
CA LYS A 119 16.38 1.41 18.41
C LYS A 119 15.33 1.14 17.34
N SER A 120 15.68 1.25 16.06
CA SER A 120 14.76 0.94 14.94
C SER A 120 14.35 -0.54 14.91
N LEU A 121 15.24 -1.46 15.30
CA LEU A 121 14.89 -2.87 15.46
C LEU A 121 13.86 -3.08 16.58
N SER A 122 14.01 -2.38 17.70
CA SER A 122 13.04 -2.41 18.78
C SER A 122 11.67 -1.84 18.33
N ILE A 123 11.67 -0.76 17.55
CA ILE A 123 10.46 -0.17 17.00
C ILE A 123 9.76 -1.15 16.05
N SER A 124 10.49 -1.82 15.16
CA SER A 124 9.89 -2.81 14.25
C SER A 124 9.28 -4.02 14.97
N ALA A 125 9.76 -4.37 16.16
CA ALA A 125 9.12 -5.38 16.99
C ALA A 125 7.75 -4.89 17.52
N VAL A 126 7.69 -3.66 18.03
CA VAL A 126 6.44 -3.03 18.49
C VAL A 126 5.44 -2.83 17.35
N ASP A 127 5.92 -2.56 16.13
CA ASP A 127 5.07 -2.48 14.93
C ASP A 127 4.33 -3.79 14.64
N VAL A 128 4.93 -4.94 14.94
CA VAL A 128 4.25 -6.24 14.80
C VAL A 128 3.12 -6.36 15.84
N GLU A 129 3.37 -5.96 17.07
CA GLU A 129 2.35 -5.97 18.14
C GLU A 129 1.19 -5.04 17.79
N LEU A 130 1.49 -3.84 17.29
CA LEU A 130 0.49 -2.90 16.80
C LEU A 130 -0.37 -3.52 15.70
N ALA A 131 0.23 -4.21 14.73
CA ALA A 131 -0.50 -4.87 13.65
C ALA A 131 -1.42 -5.99 14.16
N ILE A 132 -1.02 -6.71 15.22
CA ILE A 132 -1.85 -7.73 15.87
C ILE A 132 -3.09 -7.08 16.50
N GLU A 133 -2.92 -5.98 17.24
CA GLU A 133 -4.04 -5.30 17.86
C GLU A 133 -4.96 -4.60 16.84
N GLN A 134 -4.42 -4.08 15.75
CA GLN A 134 -5.21 -3.56 14.64
C GLN A 134 -6.05 -4.65 13.97
N ALA A 135 -5.49 -5.83 13.77
CA ALA A 135 -6.24 -6.97 13.23
C ALA A 135 -7.35 -7.45 14.19
N ARG A 136 -7.09 -7.42 15.49
CA ARG A 136 -8.10 -7.69 16.51
C ARG A 136 -9.25 -6.67 16.47
N SER A 137 -8.92 -5.39 16.40
CA SER A 137 -9.90 -4.29 16.27
C SER A 137 -10.76 -4.47 15.01
N SER A 138 -10.14 -4.81 13.87
CA SER A 138 -10.87 -5.08 12.61
C SER A 138 -11.85 -6.24 12.73
N LYS A 139 -11.47 -7.32 13.44
CA LYS A 139 -12.36 -8.45 13.70
C LYS A 139 -13.55 -8.05 14.58
N ILE A 140 -13.32 -7.25 15.62
CA ILE A 140 -14.40 -6.76 16.50
C ILE A 140 -15.35 -5.84 15.72
N ALA A 141 -14.82 -4.94 14.90
CA ALA A 141 -15.63 -4.08 14.04
C ALA A 141 -16.52 -4.90 13.09
N MET A 142 -15.95 -5.95 12.47
CA MET A 142 -16.68 -6.86 11.60
C MET A 142 -17.81 -7.58 12.34
N VAL A 143 -17.56 -8.12 13.54
CA VAL A 143 -18.58 -8.75 14.38
C VAL A 143 -19.73 -7.79 14.66
N ASN A 144 -19.41 -6.54 15.01
CA ASN A 144 -20.45 -5.53 15.29
C ASN A 144 -21.25 -5.17 14.03
N GLN A 145 -20.58 -5.07 12.87
CA GLN A 145 -21.26 -4.79 11.60
C GLN A 145 -22.21 -5.92 11.19
N VAL A 146 -21.78 -7.16 11.32
CA VAL A 146 -22.64 -8.33 11.04
C VAL A 146 -23.85 -8.38 11.98
N LYS A 147 -23.64 -8.16 13.28
CA LYS A 147 -24.74 -8.09 14.26
C LYS A 147 -25.74 -7.00 13.90
N LYS A 148 -25.26 -5.78 13.61
CA LYS A 148 -26.15 -4.67 13.21
C LYS A 148 -26.94 -5.00 11.95
N GLY A 149 -26.28 -5.59 10.92
CA GLY A 149 -26.94 -6.00 9.69
C GLY A 149 -28.01 -7.08 9.93
N TYR A 150 -27.68 -8.10 10.70
CA TYR A 150 -28.59 -9.20 11.02
C TYR A 150 -29.86 -8.70 11.75
N TYR A 151 -29.70 -7.93 12.82
CA TYR A 151 -30.83 -7.36 13.55
C TYR A 151 -31.58 -6.30 12.73
N GLY A 152 -30.91 -5.60 11.83
CA GLY A 152 -31.56 -4.67 10.89
C GLY A 152 -32.51 -5.39 9.94
N VAL A 153 -32.12 -6.55 9.41
CA VAL A 153 -33.01 -7.39 8.57
C VAL A 153 -34.20 -7.91 9.37
N LEU A 154 -33.99 -8.37 10.60
CA LEU A 154 -35.08 -8.84 11.46
C LEU A 154 -36.08 -7.71 11.74
N LEU A 155 -35.57 -6.53 12.11
CA LEU A 155 -36.43 -5.34 12.37
C LEU A 155 -37.21 -4.96 11.11
N ALA A 156 -36.59 -4.98 9.93
CA ALA A 156 -37.30 -4.66 8.69
C ALA A 156 -38.42 -5.67 8.37
N ASN A 157 -38.15 -6.95 8.64
CA ASN A 157 -39.15 -8.00 8.44
C ASN A 157 -40.35 -7.87 9.41
N ASP A 158 -40.07 -7.61 10.69
CA ASP A 158 -41.11 -7.36 11.69
C ASP A 158 -41.90 -6.09 11.40
N SER A 159 -41.23 -5.01 10.97
CA SER A 159 -41.89 -3.79 10.53
C SER A 159 -42.81 -4.03 9.34
N TYR A 160 -42.37 -4.82 8.34
CA TYR A 160 -43.19 -5.18 7.21
C TYR A 160 -44.45 -5.93 7.65
N ARG A 161 -44.32 -6.88 8.58
CA ARG A 161 -45.48 -7.64 9.12
C ARG A 161 -46.48 -6.70 9.80
N VAL A 162 -46.03 -5.79 10.64
CA VAL A 162 -46.89 -4.82 11.34
C VAL A 162 -47.58 -3.88 10.35
N PHE A 163 -46.87 -3.36 9.35
CA PHE A 163 -47.51 -2.53 8.33
C PHE A 163 -48.51 -3.27 7.47
N LYS A 164 -48.25 -4.54 7.16
CA LYS A 164 -49.19 -5.38 6.44
C LYS A 164 -50.46 -5.63 7.24
N GLU A 165 -50.35 -6.02 8.51
CA GLU A 165 -51.51 -6.19 9.40
C GLU A 165 -52.30 -4.87 9.56
N SER A 166 -51.63 -3.73 9.69
CA SER A 166 -52.29 -2.41 9.75
C SER A 166 -53.03 -2.06 8.46
N TYR A 167 -52.43 -2.38 7.29
CA TYR A 167 -53.08 -2.23 6.00
C TYR A 167 -54.32 -3.11 5.86
N ASP A 168 -54.18 -4.38 6.21
CA ASP A 168 -55.29 -5.38 6.12
C ASP A 168 -56.45 -4.94 7.03
N ASN A 169 -56.20 -4.51 8.26
CA ASN A 169 -57.20 -3.97 9.18
C ASN A 169 -57.87 -2.70 8.64
N ALA A 170 -57.11 -1.76 8.06
CA ALA A 170 -57.63 -0.55 7.46
C ALA A 170 -58.52 -0.86 6.23
N MET A 171 -58.13 -1.84 5.45
CA MET A 171 -58.89 -2.29 4.28
C MET A 171 -60.21 -2.96 4.70
N GLU A 172 -60.17 -3.81 5.73
CA GLU A 172 -61.39 -4.43 6.30
C GLU A 172 -62.36 -3.37 6.85
N ASN A 173 -61.86 -2.42 7.60
CA ASN A 173 -62.65 -1.29 8.10
C ASN A 173 -63.25 -0.45 6.94
N TYR A 174 -62.48 -0.21 5.89
CA TYR A 174 -63.00 0.51 4.72
C TYR A 174 -64.14 -0.26 4.05
N LEU A 175 -63.98 -1.56 3.84
CA LEU A 175 -65.02 -2.42 3.25
C LEU A 175 -66.26 -2.48 4.12
N ASP A 176 -66.17 -2.59 5.43
CA ASP A 176 -67.29 -2.57 6.38
C ASP A 176 -68.06 -1.26 6.31
N ILE A 177 -67.33 -0.10 6.32
CA ILE A 177 -67.95 1.21 6.20
C ILE A 177 -68.64 1.35 4.84
N LYS A 178 -68.01 0.90 3.74
CA LYS A 178 -68.58 0.93 2.39
C LYS A 178 -69.89 0.12 2.32
N HIS A 179 -69.89 -1.08 2.85
CA HIS A 179 -71.11 -1.91 2.92
C HIS A 179 -72.23 -1.28 3.73
N LYS A 180 -71.92 -0.68 4.87
CA LYS A 180 -72.89 0.07 5.70
C LYS A 180 -73.45 1.30 5.00
N PHE A 181 -72.62 1.98 4.19
CA PHE A 181 -73.06 3.13 3.37
C PHE A 181 -74.00 2.67 2.24
N GLU A 182 -73.64 1.60 1.51
CA GLU A 182 -74.46 1.01 0.45
C GLU A 182 -75.84 0.48 0.97
N GLN A 183 -75.88 0.02 2.21
CA GLN A 183 -77.12 -0.39 2.85
C GLN A 183 -77.96 0.75 3.49
N GLY A 184 -77.48 2.01 3.37
CA GLY A 184 -78.15 3.17 3.90
C GLY A 184 -78.22 3.27 5.43
N THR A 185 -77.41 2.49 6.14
CA THR A 185 -77.32 2.45 7.63
C THR A 185 -76.39 3.48 8.23
N ARG A 186 -75.65 4.21 7.38
CA ARG A 186 -74.72 5.27 7.79
C ARG A 186 -74.55 6.30 6.69
N SER A 187 -74.72 7.59 7.05
CA SER A 187 -74.42 8.75 6.20
C SER A 187 -73.02 9.24 6.45
#